data_d942c412a8acde91125e6f4322b3ba0f
#
_entry.id   d942c412a8acde91125e6f4322b3ba0f
#
_cell.length_a   1.000
_cell.length_b   1.000
_cell.length_c   1.000
_cell.angle_alpha   90.00
_cell.angle_beta   90.00
_cell.angle_gamma   90.00
#
_symmetry.space_group_name_H-M   'P 1'
#
loop_
_entity.id
_entity.type
_entity.pdbx_description
1 polymer ?
#
loop_
_entity_poly.entity_id
_entity_poly.type
_entity_poly.pdbx_seq_one_letter_code
_entity_poly.pdbx_strand_id
1 'polypeptide(L)'
;VEWFQKAADQEYPRAMMLLGECYENGYGIDRDAAKAVALYTKAHEAGHPPATCSLGLCYEVGTGVEVDKTKAVQLYRQAAEEEDARAQCNLGFCYYRGIGVEADDKQAAEWFQKAADQNYRRAIYLLGECYEYGYGLEKDVKRAIELYTKAHEAGYPPAACSLGLCYEIGTGVEIDKVKAVELYRQA
;
A
#
# COMPACT_ATOMS: atom_id res chain seq x y z
N VAL A 1 -13.20 -16.78 -12.76
CA VAL A 1 -13.50 -17.43 -11.46
C VAL A 1 -13.31 -18.93 -11.55
N GLU A 2 -13.92 -19.65 -12.51
CA GLU A 2 -13.86 -21.12 -12.60
C GLU A 2 -12.45 -21.69 -12.61
N TRP A 3 -11.50 -21.07 -13.34
CA TRP A 3 -10.11 -21.50 -13.37
C TRP A 3 -9.39 -21.25 -12.03
N PHE A 4 -9.73 -20.15 -11.35
CA PHE A 4 -9.20 -19.90 -10.00
C PHE A 4 -9.72 -20.93 -9.01
N GLN A 5 -11.02 -21.29 -9.11
CA GLN A 5 -11.61 -22.34 -8.27
C GLN A 5 -10.90 -23.69 -8.47
N LYS A 6 -10.74 -24.13 -9.73
CA LYS A 6 -10.06 -25.39 -10.06
C LYS A 6 -8.60 -25.43 -9.54
N ALA A 7 -7.90 -24.30 -9.58
CA ALA A 7 -6.54 -24.22 -9.10
C ALA A 7 -6.50 -24.10 -7.55
N ALA A 8 -7.43 -23.39 -6.94
CA ALA A 8 -7.56 -23.31 -5.49
C ALA A 8 -7.93 -24.66 -4.87
N ASP A 9 -8.75 -25.48 -5.55
CA ASP A 9 -9.08 -26.85 -5.13
C ASP A 9 -7.84 -27.79 -5.15
N GLN A 10 -6.79 -27.41 -5.90
CA GLN A 10 -5.48 -28.06 -5.92
C GLN A 10 -4.46 -27.39 -4.99
N GLU A 11 -4.94 -26.57 -4.07
CA GLU A 11 -4.14 -25.90 -3.03
C GLU A 11 -3.05 -24.94 -3.57
N TYR A 12 -3.20 -24.38 -4.79
CA TYR A 12 -2.31 -23.34 -5.29
C TYR A 12 -2.53 -22.00 -4.55
N PRO A 13 -1.57 -21.50 -3.73
CA PRO A 13 -1.80 -20.37 -2.84
C PRO A 13 -2.19 -19.08 -3.58
N ARG A 14 -1.55 -18.82 -4.72
CA ARG A 14 -1.89 -17.68 -5.57
C ARG A 14 -3.32 -17.74 -6.12
N ALA A 15 -3.79 -18.93 -6.46
CA ALA A 15 -5.16 -19.11 -6.95
C ALA A 15 -6.19 -18.90 -5.83
N MET A 16 -5.90 -19.40 -4.62
CA MET A 16 -6.72 -19.12 -3.45
C MET A 16 -6.82 -17.62 -3.18
N MET A 17 -5.70 -16.89 -3.23
CA MET A 17 -5.69 -15.43 -3.06
C MET A 17 -6.56 -14.74 -4.13
N LEU A 18 -6.38 -15.06 -5.42
CA LEU A 18 -7.15 -14.47 -6.51
C LEU A 18 -8.64 -14.80 -6.44
N LEU A 19 -8.98 -16.02 -6.02
CA LEU A 19 -10.37 -16.40 -5.77
C LEU A 19 -10.94 -15.64 -4.57
N GLY A 20 -10.15 -15.44 -3.52
CA GLY A 20 -10.49 -14.59 -2.38
C GLY A 20 -10.83 -13.16 -2.81
N GLU A 21 -10.01 -12.55 -3.68
CA GLU A 21 -10.28 -11.22 -4.24
C GLU A 21 -11.58 -11.20 -5.06
N CYS A 22 -11.89 -12.27 -5.80
CA CYS A 22 -13.16 -12.39 -6.51
C CYS A 22 -14.35 -12.39 -5.54
N TYR A 23 -14.29 -13.14 -4.44
CA TYR A 23 -15.33 -13.14 -3.41
C TYR A 23 -15.41 -11.81 -2.64
N GLU A 24 -14.28 -11.18 -2.34
CA GLU A 24 -14.25 -9.90 -1.62
C GLU A 24 -14.93 -8.78 -2.42
N ASN A 25 -14.66 -8.73 -3.74
CA ASN A 25 -15.10 -7.64 -4.61
C ASN A 25 -16.33 -8.00 -5.46
N GLY A 26 -16.75 -9.26 -5.52
CA GLY A 26 -17.85 -9.71 -6.35
C GLY A 26 -17.48 -9.82 -7.84
N TYR A 27 -16.23 -10.12 -8.18
CA TYR A 27 -15.78 -10.24 -9.57
C TYR A 27 -16.21 -11.57 -10.19
N GLY A 28 -17.31 -11.55 -10.94
CA GLY A 28 -17.87 -12.72 -11.62
C GLY A 28 -18.43 -13.81 -10.70
N ILE A 29 -18.69 -13.46 -9.46
CA ILE A 29 -19.30 -14.30 -8.42
C ILE A 29 -19.95 -13.40 -7.37
N ASP A 30 -20.94 -13.88 -6.64
CA ASP A 30 -21.55 -13.13 -5.55
C ASP A 30 -20.54 -12.84 -4.44
N ARG A 31 -20.58 -11.60 -3.95
CA ARG A 31 -19.69 -11.15 -2.88
C ARG A 31 -19.90 -11.96 -1.61
N ASP A 32 -18.80 -12.50 -1.07
CA ASP A 32 -18.79 -13.25 0.17
C ASP A 32 -17.46 -13.00 0.93
N ALA A 33 -17.47 -12.00 1.80
CA ALA A 33 -16.29 -11.61 2.55
C ALA A 33 -15.76 -12.71 3.49
N ALA A 34 -16.63 -13.55 4.03
CA ALA A 34 -16.21 -14.66 4.90
C ALA A 34 -15.45 -15.74 4.10
N LYS A 35 -15.92 -16.05 2.88
CA LYS A 35 -15.18 -16.94 1.97
C LYS A 35 -13.85 -16.34 1.53
N ALA A 36 -13.80 -15.03 1.26
CA ALA A 36 -12.54 -14.35 0.94
C ALA A 36 -11.51 -14.53 2.04
N VAL A 37 -11.90 -14.26 3.29
CA VAL A 37 -11.02 -14.44 4.46
C VAL A 37 -10.57 -15.89 4.61
N ALA A 38 -11.47 -16.87 4.44
CA ALA A 38 -11.11 -18.28 4.53
C ALA A 38 -10.07 -18.69 3.47
N LEU A 39 -10.17 -18.14 2.25
CA LEU A 39 -9.21 -18.38 1.17
C LEU A 39 -7.87 -17.67 1.42
N TYR A 40 -7.89 -16.42 1.89
CA TYR A 40 -6.66 -15.71 2.29
C TYR A 40 -5.95 -16.43 3.44
N THR A 41 -6.70 -16.96 4.41
CA THR A 41 -6.13 -17.75 5.53
C THR A 41 -5.41 -19.00 5.02
N LYS A 42 -6.05 -19.78 4.13
CA LYS A 42 -5.41 -20.96 3.54
C LYS A 42 -4.16 -20.61 2.75
N ALA A 43 -4.22 -19.53 1.95
CA ALA A 43 -3.06 -19.09 1.18
C ALA A 43 -1.94 -18.54 2.08
N HIS A 44 -2.27 -17.87 3.19
CA HIS A 44 -1.33 -17.45 4.23
C HIS A 44 -0.64 -18.65 4.91
N GLU A 45 -1.43 -19.64 5.32
CA GLU A 45 -0.90 -20.89 5.92
C GLU A 45 0.02 -21.66 4.96
N ALA A 46 -0.23 -21.52 3.66
CA ALA A 46 0.64 -22.06 2.61
C ALA A 46 1.86 -21.16 2.28
N GLY A 47 2.12 -20.12 3.08
CA GLY A 47 3.30 -19.25 2.95
C GLY A 47 3.25 -18.33 1.75
N HIS A 48 2.10 -17.69 1.48
CA HIS A 48 1.95 -16.73 0.37
C HIS A 48 1.87 -15.27 0.87
N PRO A 49 2.96 -14.48 0.82
CA PRO A 49 3.03 -13.15 1.43
C PRO A 49 1.94 -12.18 0.94
N PRO A 50 1.59 -12.13 -0.37
CA PRO A 50 0.49 -11.28 -0.81
C PRO A 50 -0.87 -11.62 -0.19
N ALA A 51 -1.14 -12.91 0.08
CA ALA A 51 -2.37 -13.32 0.76
C ALA A 51 -2.33 -12.96 2.25
N THR A 52 -1.16 -13.09 2.89
CA THR A 52 -0.92 -12.62 4.27
C THR A 52 -1.21 -11.12 4.40
N CYS A 53 -0.76 -10.32 3.43
CA CYS A 53 -1.05 -8.89 3.37
C CYS A 53 -2.57 -8.64 3.18
N SER A 54 -3.25 -9.38 2.32
CA SER A 54 -4.71 -9.25 2.11
C SER A 54 -5.49 -9.63 3.38
N LEU A 55 -5.07 -10.69 4.07
CA LEU A 55 -5.66 -11.09 5.35
C LEU A 55 -5.46 -10.00 6.42
N GLY A 56 -4.28 -9.37 6.47
CA GLY A 56 -4.00 -8.22 7.32
C GLY A 56 -4.98 -7.07 7.06
N LEU A 57 -5.25 -6.75 5.80
CA LEU A 57 -6.22 -5.71 5.44
C LEU A 57 -7.64 -6.07 5.91
N CYS A 58 -8.05 -7.34 5.78
CA CYS A 58 -9.35 -7.80 6.29
C CYS A 58 -9.47 -7.54 7.80
N TYR A 59 -8.44 -7.81 8.60
CA TYR A 59 -8.45 -7.51 10.04
C TYR A 59 -8.35 -6.01 10.35
N GLU A 60 -7.67 -5.21 9.52
CA GLU A 60 -7.59 -3.76 9.72
C GLU A 60 -8.96 -3.09 9.58
N VAL A 61 -9.72 -3.46 8.53
CA VAL A 61 -10.98 -2.77 8.18
C VAL A 61 -12.24 -3.55 8.58
N GLY A 62 -12.12 -4.82 8.98
CA GLY A 62 -13.25 -5.66 9.39
C GLY A 62 -13.99 -6.30 8.21
N THR A 63 -13.30 -6.62 7.11
CA THR A 63 -13.91 -7.31 5.96
C THR A 63 -14.01 -8.80 6.24
N GLY A 64 -15.22 -9.30 6.52
CA GLY A 64 -15.49 -10.72 6.78
C GLY A 64 -14.99 -11.27 8.12
N VAL A 65 -14.35 -10.43 8.93
CA VAL A 65 -13.87 -10.71 10.29
C VAL A 65 -14.08 -9.49 11.18
N GLU A 66 -14.04 -9.66 12.50
CA GLU A 66 -13.99 -8.53 13.41
C GLU A 66 -12.67 -7.75 13.27
N VAL A 67 -12.75 -6.42 13.47
CA VAL A 67 -11.58 -5.55 13.41
C VAL A 67 -10.58 -5.93 14.49
N ASP A 68 -9.37 -6.24 14.09
CA ASP A 68 -8.21 -6.44 14.97
C ASP A 68 -6.96 -5.81 14.36
N LYS A 69 -6.73 -4.55 14.70
CA LYS A 69 -5.61 -3.77 14.17
C LYS A 69 -4.25 -4.31 14.61
N THR A 70 -4.16 -4.91 15.79
CA THR A 70 -2.92 -5.51 16.28
C THR A 70 -2.57 -6.74 15.45
N LYS A 71 -3.55 -7.60 15.17
CA LYS A 71 -3.38 -8.76 14.30
C LYS A 71 -3.06 -8.34 12.85
N ALA A 72 -3.69 -7.27 12.35
CA ALA A 72 -3.36 -6.72 11.03
C ALA A 72 -1.88 -6.34 10.94
N VAL A 73 -1.34 -5.63 11.94
CA VAL A 73 0.09 -5.25 11.99
C VAL A 73 0.99 -6.48 12.04
N GLN A 74 0.64 -7.51 12.79
CA GLN A 74 1.43 -8.76 12.83
C GLN A 74 1.49 -9.43 11.47
N LEU A 75 0.36 -9.50 10.74
CA LEU A 75 0.29 -10.07 9.40
C LEU A 75 1.06 -9.21 8.38
N TYR A 76 0.92 -7.88 8.44
CA TYR A 76 1.73 -6.99 7.60
C TYR A 76 3.22 -7.14 7.87
N ARG A 77 3.64 -7.26 9.13
CA ARG A 77 5.04 -7.47 9.48
C ARG A 77 5.56 -8.78 8.90
N GLN A 78 4.82 -9.88 9.05
CA GLN A 78 5.21 -11.16 8.48
C GLN A 78 5.40 -11.06 6.97
N ALA A 79 4.41 -10.56 6.23
CA ALA A 79 4.52 -10.41 4.78
C ALA A 79 5.61 -9.41 4.36
N ALA A 80 5.84 -8.34 5.14
CA ALA A 80 6.87 -7.34 4.88
C ALA A 80 8.29 -7.89 5.06
N GLU A 81 8.51 -8.78 6.02
CA GLU A 81 9.75 -9.51 6.23
C GLU A 81 10.03 -10.52 5.10
N GLU A 82 8.98 -11.02 4.44
CA GLU A 82 9.02 -11.84 3.23
C GLU A 82 9.03 -10.99 1.93
N GLU A 83 9.43 -9.72 2.05
CA GLU A 83 9.64 -8.76 0.95
C GLU A 83 8.37 -8.40 0.13
N ASP A 84 7.17 -8.61 0.66
CA ASP A 84 5.96 -8.08 0.00
C ASP A 84 5.91 -6.54 0.11
N ALA A 85 6.07 -5.85 -1.02
CA ALA A 85 6.15 -4.39 -1.07
C ALA A 85 4.84 -3.70 -0.60
N ARG A 86 3.67 -4.33 -0.82
CA ARG A 86 2.39 -3.83 -0.36
C ARG A 86 2.29 -3.91 1.17
N ALA A 87 2.74 -5.03 1.74
CA ALA A 87 2.77 -5.21 3.19
C ALA A 87 3.77 -4.25 3.86
N GLN A 88 4.95 -4.06 3.26
CA GLN A 88 5.92 -3.05 3.73
C GLN A 88 5.31 -1.66 3.76
N CYS A 89 4.62 -1.25 2.69
CA CYS A 89 3.95 0.04 2.65
C CYS A 89 2.82 0.15 3.68
N ASN A 90 2.01 -0.90 3.87
CA ASN A 90 0.94 -0.90 4.87
C ASN A 90 1.49 -0.88 6.29
N LEU A 91 2.55 -1.64 6.57
CA LEU A 91 3.23 -1.61 7.88
C LEU A 91 3.81 -0.23 8.18
N GLY A 92 4.47 0.41 7.20
CA GLY A 92 4.93 1.79 7.32
C GLY A 92 3.79 2.75 7.62
N PHE A 93 2.64 2.59 6.96
CA PHE A 93 1.46 3.40 7.21
C PHE A 93 0.86 3.17 8.62
N CYS A 94 0.89 1.93 9.12
CA CYS A 94 0.49 1.61 10.49
C CYS A 94 1.36 2.34 11.51
N TYR A 95 2.68 2.38 11.32
CA TYR A 95 3.59 3.15 12.17
C TYR A 95 3.34 4.66 12.06
N TYR A 96 3.15 5.18 10.84
CA TYR A 96 2.88 6.60 10.63
C TYR A 96 1.61 7.06 11.33
N ARG A 97 0.55 6.24 11.36
CA ARG A 97 -0.75 6.59 11.91
C ARG A 97 -1.03 6.04 13.31
N GLY A 98 -0.14 5.22 13.87
CA GLY A 98 -0.39 4.54 15.13
C GLY A 98 -1.54 3.53 15.06
N ILE A 99 -1.69 2.80 13.95
CA ILE A 99 -2.76 1.83 13.75
C ILE A 99 -2.30 0.46 14.27
N GLY A 100 -2.84 0.00 15.39
CA GLY A 100 -2.51 -1.29 15.99
C GLY A 100 -1.09 -1.41 16.54
N VAL A 101 -0.32 -0.33 16.50
CA VAL A 101 1.06 -0.17 16.98
C VAL A 101 1.26 1.28 17.43
N GLU A 102 2.21 1.54 18.32
CA GLU A 102 2.60 2.90 18.66
C GLU A 102 3.16 3.63 17.44
N ALA A 103 2.79 4.91 17.28
CA ALA A 103 3.25 5.71 16.16
C ALA A 103 4.77 5.94 16.24
N ASP A 104 5.44 5.74 15.11
CA ASP A 104 6.89 5.90 14.96
C ASP A 104 7.22 6.30 13.51
N ASP A 105 7.44 7.60 13.31
CA ASP A 105 7.73 8.17 11.99
C ASP A 105 9.03 7.60 11.38
N LYS A 106 10.02 7.25 12.21
CA LYS A 106 11.28 6.69 11.74
C LYS A 106 11.06 5.28 11.19
N GLN A 107 10.36 4.43 11.93
CA GLN A 107 9.95 3.11 11.46
C GLN A 107 9.09 3.21 10.19
N ALA A 108 8.17 4.17 10.14
CA ALA A 108 7.35 4.41 8.96
C ALA A 108 8.21 4.70 7.72
N ALA A 109 9.15 5.64 7.83
CA ALA A 109 10.04 6.02 6.74
C ALA A 109 10.94 4.85 6.28
N GLU A 110 11.46 4.05 7.22
CA GLU A 110 12.27 2.86 6.91
C GLU A 110 11.46 1.82 6.10
N TRP A 111 10.20 1.56 6.46
CA TRP A 111 9.34 0.63 5.73
C TRP A 111 8.89 1.20 4.39
N PHE A 112 8.58 2.50 4.30
CA PHE A 112 8.31 3.14 3.01
C PHE A 112 9.51 3.09 2.07
N GLN A 113 10.73 3.28 2.59
CA GLN A 113 11.95 3.16 1.80
C GLN A 113 12.09 1.75 1.20
N LYS A 114 11.93 0.67 2.01
CA LYS A 114 12.00 -0.70 1.52
C LYS A 114 11.00 -0.97 0.39
N ALA A 115 9.75 -0.53 0.55
CA ALA A 115 8.73 -0.69 -0.48
C ALA A 115 9.01 0.19 -1.72
N ALA A 116 9.56 1.39 -1.54
CA ALA A 116 9.93 2.30 -2.63
C ALA A 116 11.12 1.76 -3.46
N ASP A 117 12.07 1.06 -2.84
CA ASP A 117 13.18 0.36 -3.51
C ASP A 117 12.68 -0.74 -4.44
N GLN A 118 11.53 -1.33 -4.12
CA GLN A 118 10.80 -2.27 -4.99
C GLN A 118 9.90 -1.57 -6.02
N ASN A 119 10.01 -0.25 -6.18
CA ASN A 119 9.17 0.57 -7.06
C ASN A 119 7.67 0.52 -6.74
N TYR A 120 7.28 0.29 -5.49
CA TYR A 120 5.89 0.36 -5.08
C TYR A 120 5.43 1.83 -5.04
N ARG A 121 4.66 2.24 -6.05
CA ARG A 121 4.32 3.65 -6.34
C ARG A 121 3.72 4.42 -5.14
N ARG A 122 2.86 3.78 -4.33
CA ARG A 122 2.29 4.39 -3.12
C ARG A 122 3.36 4.67 -2.07
N ALA A 123 4.32 3.75 -1.90
CA ALA A 123 5.41 3.94 -0.94
C ALA A 123 6.40 5.01 -1.40
N ILE A 124 6.68 5.12 -2.71
CA ILE A 124 7.50 6.19 -3.28
C ILE A 124 6.86 7.55 -2.92
N TYR A 125 5.56 7.68 -3.10
CA TYR A 125 4.82 8.89 -2.75
C TYR A 125 4.89 9.20 -1.25
N LEU A 126 4.59 8.21 -0.37
CA LEU A 126 4.62 8.39 1.08
C LEU A 126 6.03 8.72 1.61
N LEU A 127 7.06 8.14 1.00
CA LEU A 127 8.45 8.52 1.30
C LEU A 127 8.73 9.97 0.89
N GLY A 128 8.15 10.43 -0.22
CA GLY A 128 8.19 11.84 -0.62
C GLY A 128 7.58 12.76 0.45
N GLU A 129 6.44 12.39 1.03
CA GLU A 129 5.82 13.12 2.14
C GLU A 129 6.75 13.12 3.38
N CYS A 130 7.41 12.00 3.68
CA CYS A 130 8.38 11.94 4.78
C CYS A 130 9.51 12.97 4.59
N TYR A 131 10.04 13.11 3.39
CA TYR A 131 11.07 14.13 3.09
C TYR A 131 10.52 15.55 3.05
N GLU A 132 9.29 15.76 2.56
CA GLU A 132 8.68 17.10 2.49
C GLU A 132 8.43 17.68 3.87
N TYR A 133 7.89 16.87 4.79
CA TYR A 133 7.49 17.33 6.13
C TYR A 133 8.50 17.00 7.23
N GLY A 134 9.48 16.13 6.97
CA GLY A 134 10.46 15.70 7.96
C GLY A 134 9.95 14.60 8.89
N TYR A 135 9.05 13.73 8.40
CA TYR A 135 8.55 12.60 9.20
C TYR A 135 9.56 11.47 9.25
N GLY A 136 10.21 11.31 10.38
CA GLY A 136 11.23 10.27 10.63
C GLY A 136 12.55 10.45 9.86
N LEU A 137 12.64 11.44 8.98
CA LEU A 137 13.80 11.79 8.16
C LEU A 137 14.11 13.28 8.27
N GLU A 138 15.34 13.67 7.92
CA GLU A 138 15.65 15.08 7.72
C GLU A 138 14.88 15.64 6.53
N LYS A 139 14.28 16.82 6.73
CA LYS A 139 13.49 17.48 5.67
C LYS A 139 14.34 17.78 4.45
N ASP A 140 13.93 17.26 3.30
CA ASP A 140 14.54 17.51 1.98
C ASP A 140 13.46 17.64 0.90
N VAL A 141 13.06 18.88 0.65
CA VAL A 141 11.99 19.17 -0.33
C VAL A 141 12.40 18.81 -1.77
N LYS A 142 13.69 18.91 -2.12
CA LYS A 142 14.16 18.52 -3.46
C LYS A 142 14.02 17.01 -3.65
N ARG A 143 14.39 16.26 -2.64
CA ARG A 143 14.22 14.80 -2.64
C ARG A 143 12.75 14.40 -2.69
N ALA A 144 11.87 15.12 -1.99
CA ALA A 144 10.42 14.90 -2.05
C ALA A 144 9.89 15.07 -3.48
N ILE A 145 10.30 16.12 -4.20
CA ILE A 145 9.88 16.37 -5.59
C ILE A 145 10.36 15.28 -6.54
N GLU A 146 11.60 14.79 -6.39
CA GLU A 146 12.10 13.65 -7.16
C GLU A 146 11.23 12.41 -6.95
N LEU A 147 10.86 12.13 -5.70
CA LEU A 147 10.00 10.99 -5.35
C LEU A 147 8.57 11.16 -5.86
N TYR A 148 7.99 12.34 -5.75
CA TYR A 148 6.67 12.63 -6.32
C TYR A 148 6.69 12.50 -7.85
N THR A 149 7.75 12.96 -8.51
CA THR A 149 7.92 12.79 -9.95
C THR A 149 7.97 11.30 -10.31
N LYS A 150 8.78 10.52 -9.61
CA LYS A 150 8.88 9.06 -9.81
C LYS A 150 7.54 8.36 -9.56
N ALA A 151 6.80 8.74 -8.52
CA ALA A 151 5.48 8.17 -8.22
C ALA A 151 4.44 8.53 -9.29
N HIS A 152 4.46 9.77 -9.80
CA HIS A 152 3.61 10.23 -10.89
C HIS A 152 3.89 9.46 -12.19
N GLU A 153 5.15 9.34 -12.59
CA GLU A 153 5.58 8.54 -13.75
C GLU A 153 5.19 7.06 -13.61
N ALA A 154 5.17 6.53 -12.39
CA ALA A 154 4.67 5.19 -12.10
C ALA A 154 3.12 5.10 -12.08
N GLY A 155 2.41 6.18 -12.43
CA GLY A 155 0.96 6.22 -12.53
C GLY A 155 0.27 6.25 -11.15
N TYR A 156 0.79 6.99 -10.18
CA TYR A 156 0.15 7.24 -8.89
C TYR A 156 -0.51 8.63 -8.88
N PRO A 157 -1.85 8.75 -9.04
CA PRO A 157 -2.51 10.03 -9.24
C PRO A 157 -2.27 11.07 -8.12
N PRO A 158 -2.26 10.69 -6.80
CA PRO A 158 -1.99 11.68 -5.76
C PRO A 158 -0.66 12.42 -5.91
N ALA A 159 0.34 11.80 -6.54
CA ALA A 159 1.63 12.45 -6.77
C ALA A 159 1.54 13.63 -7.75
N ALA A 160 0.66 13.56 -8.74
CA ALA A 160 0.40 14.68 -9.65
C ALA A 160 -0.18 15.89 -8.90
N CYS A 161 -1.09 15.65 -7.94
CA CYS A 161 -1.63 16.72 -7.09
C CYS A 161 -0.52 17.39 -6.26
N SER A 162 0.32 16.60 -5.59
CA SER A 162 1.42 17.14 -4.77
C SER A 162 2.44 17.92 -5.61
N LEU A 163 2.82 17.40 -6.78
CA LEU A 163 3.67 18.12 -7.72
C LEU A 163 3.00 19.42 -8.22
N GLY A 164 1.72 19.36 -8.57
CA GLY A 164 0.95 20.54 -8.98
C GLY A 164 0.99 21.62 -7.91
N LEU A 165 0.81 21.26 -6.65
CA LEU A 165 0.91 22.19 -5.53
C LEU A 165 2.33 22.76 -5.40
N CYS A 166 3.37 21.93 -5.52
CA CYS A 166 4.75 22.40 -5.49
C CYS A 166 5.03 23.47 -6.55
N TYR A 167 4.56 23.27 -7.79
CA TYR A 167 4.71 24.27 -8.85
C TYR A 167 3.81 25.50 -8.68
N GLU A 168 2.65 25.36 -8.05
CA GLU A 168 1.73 26.49 -7.80
C GLU A 168 2.31 27.47 -6.78
N ILE A 169 2.90 26.98 -5.69
CA ILE A 169 3.37 27.81 -4.55
C ILE A 169 4.89 27.98 -4.51
N GLY A 170 5.65 27.27 -5.35
CA GLY A 170 7.11 27.38 -5.41
C GLY A 170 7.83 26.59 -4.32
N THR A 171 7.28 25.47 -3.87
CA THR A 171 7.91 24.61 -2.88
C THR A 171 9.01 23.76 -3.52
N GLY A 172 10.28 24.16 -3.33
CA GLY A 172 11.46 23.44 -3.85
C GLY A 172 11.67 23.53 -5.37
N VAL A 173 10.77 24.18 -6.09
CA VAL A 173 10.82 24.48 -7.53
C VAL A 173 10.43 25.92 -7.79
N GLU A 174 10.76 26.47 -8.96
CA GLU A 174 10.22 27.77 -9.38
C GLU A 174 8.71 27.68 -9.63
N ILE A 175 8.00 28.75 -9.33
CA ILE A 175 6.55 28.84 -9.55
C ILE A 175 6.26 28.70 -11.05
N ASP A 176 5.43 27.71 -11.39
CA ASP A 176 4.92 27.48 -12.74
C ASP A 176 3.44 27.06 -12.68
N LYS A 177 2.56 28.06 -12.77
CA LYS A 177 1.10 27.84 -12.70
C LYS A 177 0.54 27.08 -13.89
N VAL A 178 1.21 27.14 -15.05
CA VAL A 178 0.79 26.39 -16.24
C VAL A 178 1.02 24.91 -16.01
N LYS A 179 2.22 24.56 -15.58
CA LYS A 179 2.59 23.19 -15.23
C LYS A 179 1.76 22.64 -14.07
N ALA A 180 1.45 23.47 -13.06
CA ALA A 180 0.55 23.08 -11.98
C ALA A 180 -0.83 22.64 -12.50
N VAL A 181 -1.44 23.43 -13.39
CA VAL A 181 -2.74 23.08 -14.01
C VAL A 181 -2.66 21.82 -14.86
N GLU A 182 -1.59 21.62 -15.60
CA GLU A 182 -1.37 20.39 -16.37
C GLU A 182 -1.31 19.14 -15.47
N LEU A 183 -0.59 19.24 -14.36
CA LEU A 183 -0.48 18.15 -13.37
C LEU A 183 -1.82 17.85 -12.70
N TYR A 184 -2.58 18.86 -12.30
CA TYR A 184 -3.91 18.68 -11.71
C TYR A 184 -4.91 18.01 -12.68
N ARG A 185 -4.75 18.18 -14.00
CA ARG A 185 -5.59 17.48 -15.00
C ARG A 185 -5.23 16.01 -15.18
N GLN A 186 -4.05 15.61 -14.74
CA GLN A 186 -3.55 14.23 -14.82
C GLN A 186 -3.80 13.43 -13.53
N ALA A 187 -4.22 14.10 -12.46
CA ALA A 187 -4.57 13.51 -11.17
C ALA A 187 -6.02 13.02 -11.16
#